data_20a1c3cbfd02dab5c3acfe87f30f5278
#
_entry.id   20a1c3cbfd02dab5c3acfe87f30f5278
#
_cell.length_a   1.000
_cell.length_b   1.000
_cell.length_c   1.000
_cell.angle_alpha   90.00
_cell.angle_beta   90.00
_cell.angle_gamma   90.00
#
_symmetry.space_group_name_H-M   'P 1'
#
loop_
_entity.id
_entity.type
_entity.pdbx_description
1 polymer ?
#
loop_
_entity_poly.entity_id
_entity_poly.type
_entity_poly.pdbx_seq_one_letter_code
_entity_poly.pdbx_strand_id
1 'polypeptide(L)'
;MDTDFHDITLSVNGKQYRRRVESRVLLSDFIRHDLVLAGTHVGCEHGVCGACTVLLDGEPVRSCLMLAVQARNHEISTVEGLTDKDGEYHPLQQAMHDHHGLQCGYCTPGILMTMTAFLDENPSPGEDGVREALSGNLCRCTGYQNIVDAVLAAAERMRSG
;
A
#
# COMPACT_ATOMS: atom_id res chain seq x y z
N MET A 1 23.65 13.71 25.12
CA MET A 1 23.30 12.31 24.89
C MET A 1 22.14 12.28 23.88
N ASP A 2 22.38 11.76 22.71
CA ASP A 2 21.44 11.80 21.58
C ASP A 2 20.53 10.56 21.67
N THR A 3 19.68 10.53 22.70
CA THR A 3 18.83 9.37 23.04
C THR A 3 17.61 9.26 22.12
N ASP A 4 17.40 10.26 21.25
CA ASP A 4 16.20 10.31 20.39
C ASP A 4 16.41 9.73 19.00
N PHE A 5 17.63 9.29 18.65
CA PHE A 5 17.96 8.72 17.35
C PHE A 5 18.30 7.23 17.45
N HIS A 6 17.83 6.48 16.47
CA HIS A 6 18.07 5.03 16.33
C HIS A 6 18.62 4.70 14.94
N ASP A 7 19.63 3.83 14.90
CA ASP A 7 20.05 3.18 13.66
C ASP A 7 19.09 2.03 13.38
N ILE A 8 18.39 2.10 12.25
CA ILE A 8 17.49 1.06 11.78
C ILE A 8 17.98 0.48 10.46
N THR A 9 17.74 -0.80 10.26
CA THR A 9 17.89 -1.50 9.00
C THR A 9 16.57 -2.16 8.67
N LEU A 10 16.07 -1.97 7.45
CA LEU A 10 14.84 -2.55 6.95
C LEU A 10 14.94 -2.76 5.45
N SER A 11 14.08 -3.59 4.89
CA SER A 11 13.96 -3.74 3.45
C SER A 11 12.73 -2.98 2.95
N VAL A 12 12.82 -2.32 1.80
CA VAL A 12 11.67 -1.69 1.14
C VAL A 12 11.73 -2.04 -0.34
N ASN A 13 10.68 -2.70 -0.84
CA ASN A 13 10.56 -3.18 -2.21
C ASN A 13 11.79 -4.03 -2.62
N GLY A 14 12.22 -4.94 -1.74
CA GLY A 14 13.35 -5.82 -1.95
C GLY A 14 14.73 -5.15 -1.85
N LYS A 15 14.80 -3.85 -1.55
CA LYS A 15 16.04 -3.11 -1.37
C LYS A 15 16.31 -2.81 0.09
N GLN A 16 17.50 -3.16 0.58
CA GLN A 16 17.89 -2.91 1.96
C GLN A 16 18.32 -1.45 2.17
N TYR A 17 17.82 -0.85 3.25
CA TYR A 17 18.15 0.50 3.69
C TYR A 17 18.67 0.48 5.12
N ARG A 18 19.73 1.25 5.37
CA ARG A 18 20.22 1.57 6.70
C ARG A 18 20.13 3.07 6.90
N ARG A 19 19.44 3.50 7.96
CA ARG A 19 19.18 4.92 8.25
C ARG A 19 19.22 5.18 9.75
N ARG A 20 19.60 6.40 10.10
CA ARG A 20 19.49 6.93 11.46
C ARG A 20 18.26 7.82 11.52
N VAL A 21 17.29 7.46 12.36
CA VAL A 21 15.98 8.12 12.44
C VAL A 21 15.68 8.55 13.87
N GLU A 22 14.95 9.66 14.02
CA GLU A 22 14.40 10.04 15.33
C GLU A 22 13.30 9.06 15.76
N SER A 23 13.17 8.84 17.08
CA SER A 23 12.18 7.91 17.66
C SER A 23 10.73 8.19 17.23
N ARG A 24 10.40 9.48 17.00
CA ARG A 24 9.05 9.96 16.70
C ARG A 24 8.67 10.00 15.22
N VAL A 25 9.59 9.68 14.30
CA VAL A 25 9.33 9.73 12.87
C VAL A 25 8.31 8.64 12.51
N LEU A 26 7.21 9.04 11.87
CA LEU A 26 6.21 8.12 11.34
C LEU A 26 6.77 7.32 10.17
N LEU A 27 6.32 6.08 10.02
CA LEU A 27 6.73 5.24 8.89
C LEU A 27 6.35 5.87 7.55
N SER A 28 5.19 6.53 7.47
CA SER A 28 4.76 7.28 6.27
C SER A 28 5.74 8.39 5.90
N ASP A 29 6.21 9.16 6.87
CA ASP A 29 7.14 10.26 6.64
C ASP A 29 8.52 9.74 6.23
N PHE A 30 8.99 8.69 6.90
CA PHE A 30 10.22 8.01 6.57
C PHE A 30 10.21 7.50 5.11
N ILE A 31 9.15 6.80 4.70
CA ILE A 31 9.00 6.29 3.33
C ILE A 31 9.02 7.46 2.32
N ARG A 32 8.25 8.51 2.59
CA ARG A 32 8.06 9.62 1.65
C ARG A 32 9.25 10.58 1.57
N HIS A 33 9.88 10.88 2.70
CA HIS A 33 10.89 11.94 2.80
C HIS A 33 12.31 11.40 2.88
N ASP A 34 12.56 10.38 3.68
CA ASP A 34 13.91 9.81 3.82
C ASP A 34 14.27 8.85 2.68
N LEU A 35 13.29 8.07 2.19
CA LEU A 35 13.47 7.14 1.08
C LEU A 35 13.04 7.71 -0.28
N VAL A 36 12.35 8.86 -0.27
CA VAL A 36 11.83 9.56 -1.46
C VAL A 36 10.86 8.70 -2.28
N LEU A 37 10.11 7.79 -1.62
CA LEU A 37 9.05 6.98 -2.21
C LEU A 37 7.71 7.68 -2.00
N ALA A 38 7.33 8.57 -2.93
CA ALA A 38 6.20 9.47 -2.78
C ALA A 38 4.83 8.83 -3.08
N GLY A 39 4.79 7.61 -3.61
CA GLY A 39 3.57 6.90 -3.96
C GLY A 39 2.69 6.55 -2.76
N THR A 40 3.25 6.39 -1.57
CA THR A 40 2.47 6.28 -0.33
C THR A 40 1.87 7.64 0.03
N HIS A 41 0.55 7.80 -0.05
CA HIS A 41 -0.14 9.06 0.26
C HIS A 41 -0.59 9.14 1.71
N VAL A 42 -0.70 10.35 2.27
CA VAL A 42 -1.14 10.58 3.66
C VAL A 42 -2.32 11.55 3.67
N GLY A 43 -3.52 11.07 4.02
CA GLY A 43 -4.73 11.87 3.94
C GLY A 43 -5.35 12.28 5.28
N CYS A 44 -5.12 11.53 6.37
CA CYS A 44 -5.81 11.81 7.64
C CYS A 44 -4.90 11.79 8.90
N GLU A 45 -3.76 11.10 8.85
CA GLU A 45 -2.80 10.93 9.96
C GLU A 45 -3.38 10.30 11.26
N HIS A 46 -4.54 9.68 11.17
CA HIS A 46 -5.20 8.98 12.30
C HIS A 46 -5.83 7.64 11.92
N GLY A 47 -5.37 7.03 10.82
CA GLY A 47 -5.65 5.64 10.48
C GLY A 47 -6.98 5.36 9.78
N VAL A 48 -7.84 6.37 9.54
CA VAL A 48 -9.20 6.19 9.03
C VAL A 48 -9.25 6.03 7.50
N CYS A 49 -8.50 6.87 6.75
CA CYS A 49 -8.70 6.97 5.30
C CYS A 49 -8.05 5.86 4.48
N GLY A 50 -7.05 5.17 4.99
CA GLY A 50 -6.36 4.08 4.31
C GLY A 50 -5.40 4.48 3.18
N ALA A 51 -5.25 5.78 2.86
CA ALA A 51 -4.38 6.24 1.78
C ALA A 51 -2.90 5.89 1.99
N CYS A 52 -2.47 5.78 3.26
CA CYS A 52 -1.10 5.47 3.66
C CYS A 52 -0.81 3.98 3.83
N THR A 53 -1.68 3.09 3.34
CA THR A 53 -1.47 1.64 3.48
C THR A 53 -0.23 1.21 2.73
N VAL A 54 0.62 0.46 3.43
CA VAL A 54 1.76 -0.29 2.90
C VAL A 54 1.66 -1.72 3.40
N LEU A 55 2.42 -2.66 2.85
CA LEU A 55 2.52 -3.99 3.43
C LEU A 55 3.76 -4.07 4.33
N LEU A 56 3.60 -4.60 5.52
CA LEU A 56 4.66 -4.96 6.45
C LEU A 56 4.70 -6.48 6.55
N ASP A 57 5.75 -7.10 6.03
CA ASP A 57 5.86 -8.56 5.93
C ASP A 57 4.64 -9.23 5.25
N GLY A 58 4.06 -8.56 4.26
CA GLY A 58 2.86 -8.99 3.54
C GLY A 58 1.54 -8.50 4.10
N GLU A 59 1.49 -8.02 5.35
CA GLU A 59 0.27 -7.58 6.01
C GLU A 59 -0.02 -6.09 5.81
N PRO A 60 -1.27 -5.67 5.50
CA PRO A 60 -1.60 -4.27 5.27
C PRO A 60 -1.62 -3.46 6.58
N VAL A 61 -0.75 -2.46 6.67
CA VAL A 61 -0.64 -1.57 7.82
C VAL A 61 -0.85 -0.11 7.44
N ARG A 62 -1.34 0.69 8.38
CA ARG A 62 -1.46 2.15 8.24
C ARG A 62 -0.13 2.81 8.65
N SER A 63 0.70 3.15 7.68
CA SER A 63 2.04 3.73 7.95
C SER A 63 2.01 5.05 8.74
N CYS A 64 0.90 5.79 8.71
CA CYS A 64 0.71 6.99 9.52
C CYS A 64 0.46 6.72 11.03
N LEU A 65 0.23 5.47 11.42
CA LEU A 65 0.06 5.05 12.83
C LEU A 65 1.24 4.25 13.37
N MET A 66 2.27 4.08 12.58
CA MET A 66 3.45 3.30 12.92
C MET A 66 4.69 4.20 12.93
N LEU A 67 5.58 4.01 13.89
CA LEU A 67 6.88 4.69 13.92
C LEU A 67 7.89 3.94 13.03
N ALA A 68 8.77 4.68 12.37
CA ALA A 68 9.81 4.10 11.51
C ALA A 68 10.72 3.11 12.26
N VAL A 69 10.99 3.38 13.53
CA VAL A 69 11.79 2.50 14.40
C VAL A 69 11.15 1.14 14.65
N GLN A 70 9.81 1.03 14.55
CA GLN A 70 9.09 -0.23 14.71
C GLN A 70 9.23 -1.14 13.48
N ALA A 71 9.52 -0.57 12.32
CA ALA A 71 9.74 -1.32 11.08
C ALA A 71 11.16 -1.90 10.94
N ARG A 72 11.99 -1.76 11.97
CA ARG A 72 13.37 -2.31 11.95
C ARG A 72 13.35 -3.84 11.77
N ASN A 73 14.14 -4.33 10.83
CA ASN A 73 14.29 -5.74 10.42
C ASN A 73 13.05 -6.33 9.74
N HIS A 74 12.11 -5.51 9.29
CA HIS A 74 10.94 -5.92 8.53
C HIS A 74 11.10 -5.63 7.03
N GLU A 75 10.31 -6.32 6.22
CA GLU A 75 10.12 -6.04 4.80
C GLU A 75 8.90 -5.13 4.63
N ILE A 76 9.09 -4.04 3.90
CA ILE A 76 8.02 -3.11 3.54
C ILE A 76 7.79 -3.20 2.03
N SER A 77 6.54 -3.37 1.61
CA SER A 77 6.16 -3.20 0.22
C SER A 77 5.29 -1.96 0.06
N THR A 78 5.63 -1.13 -0.92
CA THR A 78 4.87 0.07 -1.31
C THR A 78 4.37 -0.06 -2.75
N VAL A 79 3.50 0.85 -3.17
CA VAL A 79 2.94 0.84 -4.52
C VAL A 79 4.00 0.87 -5.61
N GLU A 80 5.16 1.49 -5.37
CA GLU A 80 6.28 1.51 -6.29
C GLU A 80 6.90 0.13 -6.54
N GLY A 81 6.70 -0.80 -5.61
CA GLY A 81 7.18 -2.18 -5.74
C GLY A 81 6.21 -3.14 -6.44
N LEU A 82 5.00 -2.70 -6.80
CA LEU A 82 4.02 -3.57 -7.49
C LEU A 82 4.36 -3.80 -8.96
N THR A 83 4.93 -2.81 -9.64
CA THR A 83 5.40 -2.95 -11.02
C THR A 83 6.65 -3.82 -11.03
N ASP A 84 6.72 -4.78 -11.93
CA ASP A 84 7.87 -5.67 -12.04
C ASP A 84 9.12 -4.98 -12.60
N LYS A 85 10.22 -5.73 -12.70
CA LYS A 85 11.51 -5.20 -13.15
C LYS A 85 11.53 -4.80 -14.64
N ASP A 86 10.62 -5.36 -15.42
CA ASP A 86 10.48 -5.12 -16.86
C ASP A 86 9.52 -3.95 -17.14
N GLY A 87 8.92 -3.39 -16.07
CA GLY A 87 7.99 -2.26 -16.14
C GLY A 87 6.54 -2.67 -16.42
N GLU A 88 6.24 -3.96 -16.35
CA GLU A 88 4.87 -4.47 -16.51
C GLU A 88 4.04 -4.16 -15.27
N TYR A 89 2.82 -3.69 -15.51
CA TYR A 89 1.89 -3.41 -14.43
C TYR A 89 1.42 -4.69 -13.74
N HIS A 90 1.32 -4.63 -12.43
CA HIS A 90 0.63 -5.66 -11.68
C HIS A 90 -0.81 -5.82 -12.22
N PRO A 91 -1.39 -7.05 -12.30
CA PRO A 91 -2.74 -7.25 -12.83
C PRO A 91 -3.80 -6.34 -12.21
N LEU A 92 -3.68 -6.03 -10.92
CA LEU A 92 -4.57 -5.11 -10.23
C LEU A 92 -4.40 -3.65 -10.71
N GLN A 93 -3.16 -3.19 -10.96
CA GLN A 93 -2.92 -1.86 -11.53
C GLN A 93 -3.54 -1.74 -12.93
N GLN A 94 -3.34 -2.75 -13.76
CA GLN A 94 -3.91 -2.78 -15.10
C GLN A 94 -5.45 -2.81 -15.06
N ALA A 95 -6.04 -3.61 -14.16
CA ALA A 95 -7.49 -3.68 -14.02
C ALA A 95 -8.08 -2.35 -13.52
N MET A 96 -7.43 -1.66 -12.58
CA MET A 96 -7.83 -0.32 -12.14
C MET A 96 -7.86 0.69 -13.28
N HIS A 97 -6.92 0.59 -14.21
CA HIS A 97 -6.90 1.42 -15.43
C HIS A 97 -8.06 1.04 -16.37
N ASP A 98 -8.22 -0.24 -16.70
CA ASP A 98 -9.17 -0.74 -17.70
C ASP A 98 -10.63 -0.51 -17.27
N HIS A 99 -10.92 -0.61 -15.97
CA HIS A 99 -12.26 -0.44 -15.39
C HIS A 99 -12.52 0.96 -14.85
N HIS A 100 -11.62 1.93 -15.11
CA HIS A 100 -11.75 3.29 -14.60
C HIS A 100 -11.92 3.35 -13.07
N GLY A 101 -11.21 2.50 -12.33
CA GLY A 101 -11.26 2.37 -10.88
C GLY A 101 -10.64 3.55 -10.13
N LEU A 102 -10.22 4.59 -10.82
CA LEU A 102 -9.60 5.79 -10.24
C LEU A 102 -10.05 7.07 -10.97
N GLN A 103 -10.03 8.19 -10.25
CA GLN A 103 -10.24 9.53 -10.81
C GLN A 103 -9.08 10.44 -10.39
N CYS A 104 -9.11 11.05 -9.19
CA CYS A 104 -7.99 11.87 -8.73
C CYS A 104 -6.73 11.07 -8.40
N GLY A 105 -6.83 9.76 -8.17
CA GLY A 105 -5.72 8.86 -7.89
C GLY A 105 -5.21 8.88 -6.44
N TYR A 106 -5.72 9.76 -5.57
CA TYR A 106 -5.16 9.93 -4.22
C TYR A 106 -5.31 8.70 -3.32
N CYS A 107 -6.45 8.00 -3.38
CA CYS A 107 -6.67 6.77 -2.61
C CYS A 107 -6.06 5.52 -3.27
N THR A 108 -5.69 5.62 -4.54
CA THR A 108 -5.32 4.46 -5.38
C THR A 108 -4.15 3.66 -4.82
N PRO A 109 -3.03 4.26 -4.38
CA PRO A 109 -1.91 3.49 -3.82
C PRO A 109 -2.32 2.65 -2.60
N GLY A 110 -3.06 3.25 -1.66
CA GLY A 110 -3.53 2.54 -0.48
C GLY A 110 -4.52 1.41 -0.80
N ILE A 111 -5.40 1.62 -1.78
CA ILE A 111 -6.32 0.59 -2.27
C ILE A 111 -5.54 -0.56 -2.93
N LEU A 112 -4.57 -0.24 -3.79
CA LEU A 112 -3.73 -1.25 -4.44
C LEU A 112 -3.02 -2.13 -3.41
N MET A 113 -2.39 -1.54 -2.39
CA MET A 113 -1.70 -2.31 -1.36
C MET A 113 -2.66 -3.17 -0.54
N THR A 114 -3.82 -2.62 -0.13
CA THR A 114 -4.84 -3.39 0.61
C THR A 114 -5.39 -4.55 -0.23
N MET A 115 -5.69 -4.30 -1.51
CA MET A 115 -6.28 -5.32 -2.38
C MET A 115 -5.25 -6.36 -2.85
N THR A 116 -3.97 -6.02 -2.94
CA THR A 116 -2.92 -7.02 -3.21
C THR A 116 -2.89 -8.05 -2.10
N ALA A 117 -2.77 -7.63 -0.84
CA ALA A 117 -2.79 -8.56 0.31
C ALA A 117 -4.10 -9.36 0.38
N PHE A 118 -5.24 -8.71 0.14
CA PHE A 118 -6.54 -9.38 0.13
C PHE A 118 -6.64 -10.47 -0.95
N LEU A 119 -6.14 -10.23 -2.16
CA LEU A 119 -6.19 -11.19 -3.26
C LEU A 119 -5.18 -12.34 -3.09
N ASP A 120 -4.06 -12.11 -2.42
CA ASP A 120 -3.10 -13.16 -2.07
C ASP A 120 -3.74 -14.21 -1.14
N GLU A 121 -4.56 -13.76 -0.19
CA GLU A 121 -5.30 -14.64 0.72
C GLU A 121 -6.61 -15.19 0.10
N ASN A 122 -7.24 -14.41 -0.77
CA ASN A 122 -8.56 -14.70 -1.35
C ASN A 122 -8.51 -14.63 -2.89
N PRO A 123 -7.95 -15.64 -3.57
CA PRO A 123 -7.77 -15.61 -5.02
C PRO A 123 -9.06 -15.66 -5.83
N SER A 124 -10.19 -15.98 -5.21
CA SER A 124 -11.53 -16.05 -5.84
C SER A 124 -12.58 -15.31 -5.01
N PRO A 125 -12.44 -13.99 -4.83
CA PRO A 125 -13.36 -13.24 -3.98
C PRO A 125 -14.73 -13.06 -4.64
N GLY A 126 -15.78 -13.00 -3.82
CA GLY A 126 -17.07 -12.45 -4.21
C GLY A 126 -17.12 -10.93 -4.04
N GLU A 127 -18.10 -10.28 -4.66
CA GLU A 127 -18.29 -8.83 -4.60
C GLU A 127 -18.38 -8.32 -3.14
N ASP A 128 -19.14 -9.00 -2.28
CA ASP A 128 -19.30 -8.60 -0.87
C ASP A 128 -17.97 -8.64 -0.11
N GLY A 129 -17.12 -9.65 -0.35
CA GLY A 129 -15.80 -9.74 0.25
C GLY A 129 -14.86 -8.61 -0.20
N VAL A 130 -14.92 -8.23 -1.48
CA VAL A 130 -14.17 -7.08 -2.00
C VAL A 130 -14.67 -5.78 -1.35
N ARG A 131 -15.97 -5.59 -1.20
CA ARG A 131 -16.54 -4.40 -0.56
C ARG A 131 -16.15 -4.30 0.92
N GLU A 132 -16.17 -5.41 1.64
CA GLU A 132 -15.73 -5.48 3.02
C GLU A 132 -14.24 -5.11 3.16
N ALA A 133 -13.38 -5.70 2.35
CA ALA A 133 -11.95 -5.40 2.34
C ALA A 133 -11.64 -3.94 1.98
N LEU A 134 -12.45 -3.32 1.09
CA LEU A 134 -12.35 -1.90 0.75
C LEU A 134 -12.86 -0.95 1.83
N SER A 135 -13.58 -1.42 2.84
CA SER A 135 -14.23 -0.56 3.86
C SER A 135 -13.24 0.32 4.64
N GLY A 136 -11.99 -0.12 4.75
CA GLY A 136 -10.91 0.63 5.38
C GLY A 136 -10.19 1.63 4.46
N ASN A 137 -10.63 1.81 3.21
CA ASN A 137 -10.00 2.71 2.24
C ASN A 137 -11.02 3.69 1.67
N LEU A 138 -10.90 4.98 2.03
CA LEU A 138 -11.85 6.01 1.61
C LEU A 138 -11.52 6.53 0.21
N CYS A 139 -12.50 6.46 -0.68
CA CYS A 139 -12.47 7.12 -1.99
C CYS A 139 -13.62 8.12 -2.10
N ARG A 140 -13.32 9.39 -2.34
CA ARG A 140 -14.34 10.46 -2.45
C ARG A 140 -14.87 10.62 -3.87
N CYS A 141 -14.23 10.01 -4.87
CA CYS A 141 -14.48 10.31 -6.28
C CYS A 141 -15.35 9.26 -6.99
N THR A 142 -15.05 7.97 -6.83
CA THR A 142 -15.51 6.91 -7.75
C THR A 142 -16.85 6.30 -7.39
N GLY A 143 -17.34 6.41 -6.15
CA GLY A 143 -18.49 5.65 -5.65
C GLY A 143 -18.22 4.14 -5.53
N TYR A 144 -16.97 3.69 -5.64
CA TYR A 144 -16.44 2.33 -5.42
C TYR A 144 -16.81 1.28 -6.47
N GLN A 145 -17.91 1.37 -7.21
CA GLN A 145 -18.33 0.28 -8.12
C GLN A 145 -17.21 -0.11 -9.09
N ASN A 146 -16.63 0.86 -9.79
CA ASN A 146 -15.54 0.59 -10.73
C ASN A 146 -14.29 -0.01 -10.07
N ILE A 147 -14.03 0.32 -8.79
CA ILE A 147 -12.94 -0.28 -8.01
C ILE A 147 -13.25 -1.75 -7.74
N VAL A 148 -14.48 -2.07 -7.33
CA VAL A 148 -14.92 -3.45 -7.09
C VAL A 148 -14.79 -4.28 -8.37
N ASP A 149 -15.29 -3.76 -9.49
CA ASP A 149 -15.22 -4.42 -10.79
C ASP A 149 -13.76 -4.66 -11.21
N ALA A 150 -12.87 -3.69 -10.97
CA ALA A 150 -11.44 -3.82 -11.23
C ALA A 150 -10.79 -4.93 -10.39
N VAL A 151 -11.10 -5.01 -9.10
CA VAL A 151 -10.55 -6.05 -8.20
C VAL A 151 -11.01 -7.44 -8.62
N LEU A 152 -12.30 -7.61 -8.97
CA LEU A 152 -12.83 -8.89 -9.46
C LEU A 152 -12.15 -9.31 -10.78
N ALA A 153 -12.00 -8.38 -11.72
CA ALA A 153 -11.30 -8.65 -12.98
C ALA A 153 -9.81 -8.98 -12.78
N ALA A 154 -9.14 -8.31 -11.84
CA ALA A 154 -7.75 -8.64 -11.48
C ALA A 154 -7.64 -10.06 -10.91
N ALA A 155 -8.55 -10.44 -10.02
CA ALA A 155 -8.59 -11.80 -9.46
C ALA A 155 -8.73 -12.88 -10.54
N GLU A 156 -9.57 -12.64 -11.56
CA GLU A 156 -9.72 -13.55 -12.70
C GLU A 156 -8.42 -13.68 -13.51
N ARG A 157 -7.77 -12.55 -13.81
CA ARG A 157 -6.48 -12.53 -14.54
C ARG A 157 -5.38 -13.28 -13.79
N MET A 158 -5.25 -13.02 -12.47
CA MET A 158 -4.24 -13.67 -11.62
C MET A 158 -4.40 -15.19 -11.51
N ARG A 159 -5.65 -15.71 -11.66
CA ARG A 159 -5.89 -17.16 -11.69
C ARG A 159 -5.63 -17.81 -13.06
N SER A 160 -5.67 -17.02 -14.13
CA SER A 160 -5.60 -17.51 -15.52
C SER A 160 -4.18 -17.50 -16.07
N GLY A 161 -3.24 -16.81 -15.45
CA GLY A 161 -1.82 -16.71 -15.82
C GLY A 161 -0.95 -17.57 -14.96
#